data_5bf69f6d33ca8b7f40018f15153a93f6
#
_entry.id   5bf69f6d33ca8b7f40018f15153a93f6
#
_cell.length_a   1.000
_cell.length_b   1.000
_cell.length_c   1.000
_cell.angle_alpha   90.00
_cell.angle_beta   90.00
_cell.angle_gamma   90.00
#
_symmetry.space_group_name_H-M   'P 1'
#
loop_
_entity.id
_entity.type
_entity.pdbx_description
1 polymer ?
#
loop_
_entity_poly.entity_id
_entity_poly.type
_entity_poly.pdbx_seq_one_letter_code
_entity_poly.pdbx_strand_id
1 'polypeptide(L)'
;MRNSIQSRSASRVARSAFTLIELLLVMVILAILAAVMVPKFTGRTEDARIKAAKGEISGIKTALDTFEIDNGRYPTTDEGLNALVTRPGDLPNWKQGLPKVPTDPWGHGYIYRSPGGNGQSFDLFSAGPDGQEGGSDDVTP
;
A
#
# COMPACT_ATOMS: atom_id res chain seq x y z
N MET A 1 9.51 11.18 87.00
CA MET A 1 9.80 11.23 85.54
C MET A 1 9.00 10.14 84.86
N ARG A 2 7.89 10.48 84.15
CA ARG A 2 7.05 9.53 83.43
C ARG A 2 7.36 9.67 81.94
N ASN A 3 7.97 8.61 81.36
CA ASN A 3 8.20 8.54 79.94
C ASN A 3 6.97 7.98 79.25
N SER A 4 6.25 8.77 78.48
CA SER A 4 5.12 8.37 77.66
C SER A 4 5.61 7.89 76.29
N ILE A 5 5.54 6.62 76.02
CA ILE A 5 5.82 6.00 74.74
C ILE A 5 4.60 6.20 73.84
N GLN A 6 4.73 7.11 72.85
CA GLN A 6 3.72 7.24 71.78
C GLN A 6 3.85 6.06 70.81
N SER A 7 2.85 5.19 70.78
CA SER A 7 2.71 4.16 69.77
C SER A 7 2.28 4.80 68.45
N ARG A 8 3.14 4.81 67.47
CA ARG A 8 2.80 5.15 66.07
C ARG A 8 1.96 4.04 65.47
N SER A 9 0.69 4.30 65.26
CA SER A 9 -0.20 3.44 64.49
C SER A 9 0.20 3.48 63.01
N ALA A 10 0.78 2.41 62.48
CA ALA A 10 1.07 2.26 61.08
C ALA A 10 -0.23 1.89 60.35
N SER A 11 -0.78 2.84 59.60
CA SER A 11 -1.90 2.59 58.72
C SER A 11 -1.46 1.65 57.60
N ARG A 12 -1.96 0.43 57.62
CA ARG A 12 -1.80 -0.54 56.52
C ARG A 12 -2.63 -0.04 55.36
N VAL A 13 -1.95 0.41 54.30
CA VAL A 13 -2.57 0.64 52.99
C VAL A 13 -3.03 -0.71 52.49
N ALA A 14 -4.33 -0.93 52.43
CA ALA A 14 -4.92 -2.13 51.84
C ALA A 14 -4.56 -2.13 50.32
N ARG A 15 -3.67 -3.01 49.90
CA ARG A 15 -3.44 -3.30 48.51
C ARG A 15 -4.62 -4.10 48.00
N SER A 16 -5.49 -3.50 47.22
CA SER A 16 -6.54 -4.22 46.52
C SER A 16 -5.85 -5.17 45.50
N ALA A 17 -5.95 -6.47 45.76
CA ALA A 17 -5.51 -7.49 44.82
C ALA A 17 -6.59 -7.65 43.75
N PHE A 18 -6.18 -7.59 42.48
CA PHE A 18 -7.08 -7.85 41.37
C PHE A 18 -7.62 -9.27 41.42
N THR A 19 -8.92 -9.41 41.19
CA THR A 19 -9.54 -10.74 41.13
C THR A 19 -9.33 -11.37 39.76
N LEU A 20 -9.27 -12.69 39.72
CA LEU A 20 -9.12 -13.46 38.47
C LEU A 20 -10.28 -13.20 37.52
N ILE A 21 -11.50 -12.99 38.04
CA ILE A 21 -12.68 -12.66 37.25
C ILE A 21 -12.60 -11.27 36.61
N GLU A 22 -11.97 -10.30 37.26
CA GLU A 22 -11.78 -8.96 36.76
C GLU A 22 -10.84 -8.96 35.56
N LEU A 23 -9.74 -9.73 35.60
CA LEU A 23 -8.86 -9.93 34.47
C LEU A 23 -9.55 -10.67 33.31
N LEU A 24 -10.37 -11.67 33.62
CA LEU A 24 -11.12 -12.42 32.61
C LEU A 24 -12.14 -11.53 31.90
N LEU A 25 -12.85 -10.67 32.65
CA LEU A 25 -13.79 -9.71 32.09
C LEU A 25 -13.11 -8.72 31.13
N VAL A 26 -11.95 -8.19 31.52
CA VAL A 26 -11.17 -7.28 30.65
C VAL A 26 -10.73 -7.99 29.36
N MET A 27 -10.27 -9.25 29.45
CA MET A 27 -9.90 -10.04 28.27
C MET A 27 -11.08 -10.25 27.32
N VAL A 28 -12.26 -10.54 27.85
CA VAL A 28 -13.49 -10.71 27.05
C VAL A 28 -13.88 -9.40 26.37
N ILE A 29 -13.86 -8.29 27.08
CA ILE A 29 -14.18 -6.96 26.50
C ILE A 29 -13.18 -6.61 25.38
N LEU A 30 -11.89 -6.81 25.62
CA LEU A 30 -10.86 -6.55 24.61
C LEU A 30 -11.03 -7.46 23.36
N ALA A 31 -11.39 -8.73 23.54
CA ALA A 31 -11.67 -9.65 22.45
C ALA A 31 -12.87 -9.19 21.60
N ILE A 32 -13.95 -8.72 22.22
CA ILE A 32 -15.13 -8.19 21.53
C ILE A 32 -14.77 -6.92 20.76
N LEU A 33 -14.02 -5.99 21.36
CA LEU A 33 -13.58 -4.75 20.71
C LEU A 33 -12.65 -5.03 19.54
N ALA A 34 -11.72 -5.97 19.68
CA ALA A 34 -10.82 -6.39 18.60
C ALA A 34 -11.60 -7.00 17.43
N ALA A 35 -12.59 -7.85 17.69
CA ALA A 35 -13.40 -8.48 16.64
C ALA A 35 -14.20 -7.47 15.79
N VAL A 36 -14.60 -6.34 16.37
CA VAL A 36 -15.34 -5.27 15.66
C VAL A 36 -14.38 -4.37 14.83
N MET A 37 -13.14 -4.22 15.28
CA MET A 37 -12.18 -3.30 14.62
C MET A 37 -11.50 -3.91 13.38
N VAL A 38 -11.15 -5.19 13.40
CA VAL A 38 -10.40 -5.85 12.32
C VAL A 38 -11.05 -5.71 10.92
N PRO A 39 -12.37 -5.91 10.73
CA PRO A 39 -12.97 -5.80 9.39
C PRO A 39 -12.96 -4.39 8.78
N LYS A 40 -12.92 -3.35 9.61
CA LYS A 40 -12.95 -1.95 9.13
C LYS A 40 -11.61 -1.46 8.60
N PHE A 41 -10.50 -2.08 9.02
CA PHE A 41 -9.17 -1.69 8.55
C PHE A 41 -8.81 -2.32 7.22
N THR A 42 -9.27 -3.54 6.92
CA THR A 42 -8.95 -4.25 5.68
C THR A 42 -9.50 -3.53 4.44
N GLY A 43 -10.76 -3.09 4.46
CA GLY A 43 -11.35 -2.35 3.34
C GLY A 43 -10.68 -1.01 3.05
N ARG A 44 -10.34 -0.24 4.09
CA ARG A 44 -9.65 1.06 3.92
C ARG A 44 -8.23 0.92 3.39
N THR A 45 -7.57 -0.17 3.70
CA THR A 45 -6.22 -0.45 3.19
C THR A 45 -6.28 -0.78 1.70
N GLU A 46 -7.30 -1.51 1.26
CA GLU A 46 -7.50 -1.85 -0.14
C GLU A 46 -7.84 -0.63 -0.98
N ASP A 47 -8.78 0.21 -0.55
CA ASP A 47 -9.10 1.48 -1.21
C ASP A 47 -7.88 2.40 -1.34
N ALA A 48 -7.02 2.42 -0.32
CA ALA A 48 -5.78 3.20 -0.35
C ALA A 48 -4.78 2.65 -1.39
N ARG A 49 -4.66 1.31 -1.52
CA ARG A 49 -3.82 0.65 -2.53
C ARG A 49 -4.33 0.94 -3.94
N ILE A 50 -5.62 0.81 -4.18
CA ILE A 50 -6.23 1.13 -5.48
C ILE A 50 -5.95 2.59 -5.87
N LYS A 51 -6.10 3.53 -4.94
CA LYS A 51 -5.79 4.95 -5.19
C LYS A 51 -4.29 5.16 -5.48
N ALA A 52 -3.41 4.46 -4.77
CA ALA A 52 -1.98 4.53 -5.02
C ALA A 52 -1.64 3.99 -6.41
N ALA A 53 -2.17 2.82 -6.78
CA ALA A 53 -1.99 2.23 -8.11
C ALA A 53 -2.45 3.18 -9.23
N LYS A 54 -3.62 3.82 -9.09
CA LYS A 54 -4.12 4.82 -10.05
C LYS A 54 -3.19 6.03 -10.17
N GLY A 55 -2.64 6.50 -9.05
CA GLY A 55 -1.67 7.59 -9.05
C GLY A 55 -0.38 7.20 -9.77
N GLU A 56 0.13 6.01 -9.55
CA GLU A 56 1.33 5.49 -10.24
C GLU A 56 1.07 5.28 -11.73
N ILE A 57 -0.08 4.70 -12.14
CA ILE A 57 -0.49 4.56 -13.53
C ILE A 57 -0.49 5.92 -14.23
N SER A 58 -1.03 6.96 -13.58
CA SER A 58 -1.02 8.32 -14.12
C SER A 58 0.40 8.88 -14.29
N GLY A 59 1.30 8.60 -13.35
CA GLY A 59 2.71 8.97 -13.45
C GLY A 59 3.44 8.25 -14.59
N ILE A 60 3.23 6.93 -14.73
CA ILE A 60 3.79 6.14 -15.82
C ILE A 60 3.26 6.64 -17.18
N LYS A 61 1.96 6.92 -17.27
CA LYS A 61 1.35 7.48 -18.48
C LYS A 61 2.01 8.79 -18.89
N THR A 62 2.23 9.71 -17.94
CA THR A 62 2.94 10.97 -18.22
C THR A 62 4.36 10.73 -18.74
N ALA A 63 5.07 9.75 -18.20
CA ALA A 63 6.41 9.38 -18.69
C ALA A 63 6.37 8.76 -20.09
N LEU A 64 5.35 7.96 -20.41
CA LEU A 64 5.12 7.40 -21.76
C LEU A 64 4.81 8.50 -22.78
N ASP A 65 3.94 9.46 -22.41
CA ASP A 65 3.59 10.60 -23.27
C ASP A 65 4.84 11.48 -23.53
N THR A 66 5.69 11.68 -22.52
CA THR A 66 6.97 12.38 -22.68
C THR A 66 7.93 11.60 -23.59
N PHE A 67 8.00 10.30 -23.45
CA PHE A 67 8.81 9.44 -24.32
C PHE A 67 8.37 9.54 -25.78
N GLU A 68 7.05 9.56 -26.02
CA GLU A 68 6.48 9.72 -27.37
C GLU A 68 6.83 11.08 -27.98
N ILE A 69 6.74 12.16 -27.21
CA ILE A 69 7.12 13.51 -27.65
C ILE A 69 8.60 13.58 -28.04
N ASP A 70 9.50 12.99 -27.23
CA ASP A 70 10.94 13.02 -27.48
C ASP A 70 11.36 12.10 -28.64
N ASN A 71 10.70 10.96 -28.85
CA ASN A 71 11.15 9.91 -29.79
C ASN A 71 10.18 9.66 -30.95
N GLY A 72 9.01 10.31 -31.00
CA GLY A 72 8.02 10.20 -32.07
C GLY A 72 7.22 8.89 -32.06
N ARG A 73 7.35 8.08 -31.01
CA ARG A 73 6.61 6.82 -30.81
C ARG A 73 6.53 6.43 -29.34
N TYR A 74 5.58 5.61 -28.99
CA TYR A 74 5.61 4.90 -27.71
C TYR A 74 6.61 3.75 -27.71
N PRO A 75 7.09 3.26 -26.56
CA PRO A 75 7.82 2.00 -26.47
C PRO A 75 7.01 0.86 -27.08
N THR A 76 7.67 -0.12 -27.69
CA THR A 76 6.98 -1.35 -28.11
C THR A 76 6.65 -2.23 -26.91
N THR A 77 5.76 -3.20 -27.07
CA THR A 77 5.45 -4.19 -26.02
C THR A 77 6.71 -4.90 -25.51
N ASP A 78 7.64 -5.25 -26.42
CA ASP A 78 8.89 -5.94 -26.08
C ASP A 78 9.87 -5.02 -25.30
N GLU A 79 9.92 -3.74 -25.64
CA GLU A 79 10.70 -2.74 -24.90
C GLU A 79 10.08 -2.51 -23.49
N GLY A 80 8.76 -2.56 -23.41
CA GLY A 80 8.02 -2.42 -22.17
C GLY A 80 8.29 -1.11 -21.43
N LEU A 81 7.90 -1.05 -20.16
CA LEU A 81 8.17 0.09 -19.28
C LEU A 81 9.66 0.26 -18.97
N ASN A 82 10.48 -0.75 -19.26
CA ASN A 82 11.93 -0.66 -19.09
C ASN A 82 12.55 0.40 -20.03
N ALA A 83 11.92 0.68 -21.17
CA ALA A 83 12.31 1.76 -22.07
C ALA A 83 12.28 3.16 -21.41
N LEU A 84 11.52 3.35 -20.35
CA LEU A 84 11.49 4.60 -19.56
C LEU A 84 12.66 4.73 -18.59
N VAL A 85 13.34 3.64 -18.30
CA VAL A 85 14.46 3.57 -17.33
C VAL A 85 15.79 3.43 -18.03
N THR A 86 15.83 2.59 -19.07
CA THR A 86 17.04 2.27 -19.83
C THR A 86 16.77 2.51 -21.32
N ARG A 87 17.72 3.16 -21.97
CA ARG A 87 17.62 3.48 -23.41
C ARG A 87 17.44 2.22 -24.25
N PRO A 88 16.31 2.05 -24.96
CA PRO A 88 16.12 0.94 -25.86
C PRO A 88 16.81 1.23 -27.22
N GLY A 89 17.78 0.42 -27.61
CA GLY A 89 18.44 0.53 -28.90
C GLY A 89 19.06 1.90 -29.15
N ASP A 90 18.99 2.33 -30.41
CA ASP A 90 19.59 3.60 -30.89
C ASP A 90 18.53 4.70 -31.03
N LEU A 91 18.10 5.26 -29.91
CA LEU A 91 17.19 6.40 -29.86
C LEU A 91 17.96 7.67 -29.46
N PRO A 92 18.36 8.54 -30.43
CA PRO A 92 19.24 9.68 -30.15
C PRO A 92 18.64 10.70 -29.16
N ASN A 93 17.32 10.86 -29.16
CA ASN A 93 16.62 11.82 -28.30
C ASN A 93 16.12 11.22 -27.00
N TRP A 94 16.48 9.95 -26.71
CA TRP A 94 16.00 9.30 -25.51
C TRP A 94 16.45 10.01 -24.23
N LYS A 95 15.52 10.16 -23.31
CA LYS A 95 15.76 10.65 -21.96
C LYS A 95 15.12 9.70 -20.96
N GLN A 96 15.75 9.55 -19.80
CA GLN A 96 15.22 8.75 -18.73
C GLN A 96 13.93 9.37 -18.19
N GLY A 97 12.80 8.67 -18.29
CA GLY A 97 11.50 9.12 -17.84
C GLY A 97 11.20 8.69 -16.40
N LEU A 98 11.74 7.54 -15.96
CA LEU A 98 11.55 7.00 -14.61
C LEU A 98 12.89 6.56 -14.00
N PRO A 99 13.08 6.70 -12.68
CA PRO A 99 14.29 6.24 -12.01
C PRO A 99 14.39 4.71 -11.95
N LYS A 100 13.27 4.02 -11.92
CA LYS A 100 13.11 2.56 -11.95
C LYS A 100 11.72 2.23 -12.47
N VAL A 101 11.52 0.99 -12.96
CA VAL A 101 10.18 0.47 -13.24
C VAL A 101 9.47 0.25 -11.92
N PRO A 102 8.32 0.90 -11.68
CA PRO A 102 7.58 0.72 -10.44
C PRO A 102 6.86 -0.64 -10.40
N THR A 103 6.58 -1.10 -9.19
CA THR A 103 5.66 -2.20 -8.92
C THR A 103 4.41 -1.64 -8.28
N ASP A 104 3.28 -2.30 -8.49
CA ASP A 104 2.03 -1.91 -7.90
C ASP A 104 2.01 -2.12 -6.37
N PRO A 105 1.00 -1.63 -5.64
CA PRO A 105 0.90 -1.77 -4.18
C PRO A 105 0.74 -3.21 -3.67
N TRP A 106 0.51 -4.17 -4.53
CA TRP A 106 0.47 -5.61 -4.22
C TRP A 106 1.77 -6.34 -4.54
N GLY A 107 2.73 -5.64 -5.21
CA GLY A 107 4.07 -6.15 -5.52
C GLY A 107 4.19 -6.74 -6.91
N HIS A 108 3.19 -6.57 -7.78
CA HIS A 108 3.21 -7.02 -9.16
C HIS A 108 3.74 -5.91 -10.10
N GLY A 109 4.22 -6.30 -11.28
CA GLY A 109 4.54 -5.35 -12.34
C GLY A 109 3.29 -4.81 -13.01
N TYR A 110 3.33 -3.54 -13.45
CA TYR A 110 2.29 -2.99 -14.32
C TYR A 110 2.31 -3.66 -15.69
N ILE A 111 1.13 -3.94 -16.24
CA ILE A 111 0.96 -4.52 -17.56
C ILE A 111 0.95 -3.39 -18.59
N TYR A 112 1.82 -3.51 -19.59
CA TYR A 112 1.96 -2.55 -20.67
C TYR A 112 1.97 -3.25 -22.02
N ARG A 113 1.20 -2.73 -22.97
CA ARG A 113 1.16 -3.20 -24.37
C ARG A 113 1.04 -2.03 -25.32
N SER A 114 1.80 -2.03 -26.40
CA SER A 114 1.71 -1.04 -27.47
C SER A 114 1.90 -1.73 -28.82
N PRO A 115 0.95 -1.56 -29.75
CA PRO A 115 -0.29 -0.80 -29.63
C PRO A 115 -1.27 -1.41 -28.64
N GLY A 116 -2.11 -0.57 -28.04
CA GLY A 116 -3.17 -0.98 -27.15
C GLY A 116 -4.37 -1.60 -27.86
N GLY A 117 -5.26 -2.20 -27.08
CA GLY A 117 -6.55 -2.70 -27.56
C GLY A 117 -7.48 -1.55 -27.98
N ASN A 118 -8.50 -1.90 -28.78
CA ASN A 118 -9.57 -0.96 -29.17
C ASN A 118 -9.10 0.34 -29.82
N GLY A 119 -7.96 0.35 -30.49
CA GLY A 119 -7.42 1.54 -31.19
C GLY A 119 -6.72 2.54 -30.26
N GLN A 120 -6.40 2.18 -29.03
CA GLN A 120 -5.60 3.00 -28.13
C GLN A 120 -4.11 2.89 -28.50
N SER A 121 -3.34 3.94 -28.18
CA SER A 121 -1.89 3.96 -28.43
C SER A 121 -1.18 2.90 -27.60
N PHE A 122 -1.65 2.65 -26.38
CA PHE A 122 -1.15 1.61 -25.48
C PHE A 122 -2.20 1.24 -24.43
N ASP A 123 -2.07 0.06 -23.85
CA ASP A 123 -2.75 -0.37 -22.64
C ASP A 123 -1.79 -0.27 -21.45
N LEU A 124 -2.27 0.21 -20.31
CA LEU A 124 -1.51 0.30 -19.07
C LEU A 124 -2.45 0.10 -17.88
N PHE A 125 -2.21 -0.92 -17.08
CA PHE A 125 -3.03 -1.23 -15.89
C PHE A 125 -2.26 -2.11 -14.89
N SER A 126 -2.79 -2.25 -13.68
CA SER A 126 -2.35 -3.25 -12.70
C SER A 126 -3.33 -4.39 -12.65
N ALA A 127 -2.84 -5.63 -12.56
CA ALA A 127 -3.65 -6.83 -12.38
C ALA A 127 -4.21 -7.00 -10.95
N GLY A 128 -4.10 -5.95 -10.13
CA GLY A 128 -4.69 -5.94 -8.79
C GLY A 128 -4.08 -6.93 -7.80
N PRO A 129 -4.81 -7.24 -6.72
CA PRO A 129 -4.35 -8.09 -5.64
C PRO A 129 -4.09 -9.54 -6.02
N ASP A 130 -4.79 -10.10 -7.00
CA ASP A 130 -4.60 -11.49 -7.41
C ASP A 130 -3.49 -11.68 -8.45
N GLY A 131 -2.99 -10.57 -9.05
CA GLY A 131 -1.91 -10.57 -10.04
C GLY A 131 -2.28 -11.22 -11.37
N GLN A 132 -3.58 -11.44 -11.65
CA GLN A 132 -4.06 -12.05 -12.87
C GLN A 132 -4.82 -11.04 -13.72
N GLU A 133 -4.44 -10.92 -14.99
CA GLU A 133 -5.11 -10.04 -15.94
C GLU A 133 -6.52 -10.52 -16.27
N GLY A 134 -7.47 -9.58 -16.41
CA GLY A 134 -8.85 -9.83 -16.82
C GLY A 134 -9.81 -10.06 -15.66
N GLY A 135 -9.36 -9.82 -14.43
CA GLY A 135 -10.19 -9.84 -13.22
C GLY A 135 -11.06 -8.59 -13.06
N SER A 136 -12.00 -8.65 -12.12
CA SER A 136 -12.79 -7.47 -11.72
C SER A 136 -12.02 -6.53 -10.79
N ASP A 137 -10.85 -6.92 -10.37
CA ASP A 137 -9.91 -6.23 -9.48
C ASP A 137 -8.76 -5.55 -10.23
N ASP A 138 -8.73 -5.66 -11.57
CA ASP A 138 -7.82 -4.89 -12.42
C ASP A 138 -8.00 -3.38 -12.17
N VAL A 139 -6.89 -2.68 -11.95
CA VAL A 139 -6.89 -1.25 -11.74
C VAL A 139 -6.43 -0.54 -13.02
N THR A 140 -7.39 0.09 -13.67
CA THR A 140 -7.17 0.93 -14.86
C THR A 140 -7.07 2.41 -14.51
N PRO A 141 -6.57 3.27 -15.41
CA PRO A 141 -6.47 4.73 -15.21
C PRO A 141 -7.73 5.40 -14.72
#